data_d5188a98a8b8d80404634d360432aa55
#
_entry.id   d5188a98a8b8d80404634d360432aa55
#
_cell.length_a   1.000
_cell.length_b   1.000
_cell.length_c   1.000
_cell.angle_alpha   90.00
_cell.angle_beta   90.00
_cell.angle_gamma   90.00
#
_symmetry.space_group_name_H-M   'P 1'
#
loop_
_entity.id
_entity.type
_entity.pdbx_description
1 polymer ?
#
loop_
_entity_poly.entity_id
_entity_poly.type
_entity_poly.pdbx_seq_one_letter_code
_entity_poly.pdbx_strand_id
1 'polypeptide(L)'
;HFKVLHYESMASNVFPNVIITGGVAITYRDSNKDFGAIEIFTAFEPLNTVLKKIKAKKGFLPLSDIAVTSFAYHFTDVMHNEHPEAKGLMSKGHAYDLKSNCFKTLSHIFTVEKQNDNDACILGRDDSGRVLRYIKREYINNVTNFDKYKVFLSKADGASGTIGNPVPARIVGSSVLGYPQMGSTESFLSIGNFSTLVEAENLTKYIKTRFARATLGILKVTQDITPSKWKFVPLQDFTPNSDIDWSKSVHEIDLQLYRKYGLDEKEIEFIESHIKEMA
;
A
#
# COMPACT_ATOMS: atom_id res chain seq x y z
N HIS A 1 17.33 26.90 6.95
CA HIS A 1 17.13 28.25 6.41
C HIS A 1 15.77 28.44 5.73
N PHE A 2 15.00 27.37 5.47
CA PHE A 2 13.66 27.40 4.87
C PHE A 2 12.60 26.99 5.88
N LYS A 3 11.42 27.60 5.81
CA LYS A 3 10.19 27.08 6.42
C LYS A 3 9.02 27.26 5.48
N VAL A 4 8.02 26.36 5.57
CA VAL A 4 6.74 26.54 4.89
C VAL A 4 5.88 27.46 5.73
N LEU A 5 5.36 28.54 5.12
CA LEU A 5 4.44 29.47 5.75
C LEU A 5 2.99 29.05 5.54
N HIS A 6 2.67 28.60 4.32
CA HIS A 6 1.33 28.20 3.93
C HIS A 6 1.40 27.15 2.83
N TYR A 7 0.45 26.24 2.83
CA TYR A 7 0.23 25.28 1.75
C TYR A 7 -1.25 25.23 1.39
N GLU A 8 -1.55 25.44 0.12
CA GLU A 8 -2.86 25.30 -0.44
C GLU A 8 -2.88 24.09 -1.39
N SER A 9 -3.70 23.09 -1.05
CA SER A 9 -3.79 21.85 -1.82
C SER A 9 -4.50 22.00 -3.15
N MET A 10 -5.44 22.95 -3.22
CA MET A 10 -6.16 23.30 -4.45
C MET A 10 -5.53 24.55 -5.06
N ALA A 11 -4.66 24.36 -6.03
CA ALA A 11 -3.94 25.45 -6.68
C ALA A 11 -4.87 26.52 -7.29
N SER A 12 -6.08 26.15 -7.70
CA SER A 12 -7.12 27.08 -8.19
C SER A 12 -7.56 28.13 -7.16
N ASN A 13 -7.37 27.88 -5.86
CA ASN A 13 -7.63 28.87 -4.80
C ASN A 13 -6.58 29.99 -4.79
N VAL A 14 -5.39 29.73 -5.34
CA VAL A 14 -4.30 30.70 -5.47
C VAL A 14 -4.21 31.24 -6.89
N PHE A 15 -4.38 30.36 -7.88
CA PHE A 15 -4.29 30.67 -9.31
C PHE A 15 -5.52 30.14 -10.05
N PRO A 16 -6.63 30.90 -10.11
CA PRO A 16 -7.93 30.40 -10.60
C PRO A 16 -7.92 29.87 -12.04
N ASN A 17 -7.00 30.31 -12.88
CA ASN A 17 -6.95 29.97 -14.31
C ASN A 17 -5.85 28.96 -14.66
N VAL A 18 -5.21 28.33 -13.67
CA VAL A 18 -4.09 27.42 -13.90
C VAL A 18 -4.36 26.07 -13.22
N ILE A 19 -4.15 24.99 -13.96
CA ILE A 19 -4.21 23.63 -13.43
C ILE A 19 -2.81 23.25 -12.96
N ILE A 20 -2.63 23.21 -11.62
CA ILE A 20 -1.39 22.77 -10.98
C ILE A 20 -1.72 21.55 -10.13
N THR A 21 -1.09 20.43 -10.44
CA THR A 21 -1.21 19.20 -9.64
C THR A 21 -0.23 19.27 -8.46
N GLY A 22 -0.71 18.98 -7.23
CA GLY A 22 0.13 18.95 -6.04
C GLY A 22 0.08 20.22 -5.18
N GLY A 23 -0.75 21.20 -5.55
CA GLY A 23 -0.97 22.41 -4.75
C GLY A 23 0.11 23.47 -4.88
N VAL A 24 0.04 24.50 -4.02
CA VAL A 24 0.95 25.65 -3.97
C VAL A 24 1.49 25.81 -2.56
N ALA A 25 2.82 25.87 -2.43
CA ALA A 25 3.48 26.16 -1.14
C ALA A 25 4.09 27.55 -1.15
N ILE A 26 3.83 28.33 -0.10
CA ILE A 26 4.50 29.60 0.18
C ILE A 26 5.60 29.29 1.19
N THR A 27 6.84 29.58 0.82
CA THR A 27 8.01 29.34 1.67
C THR A 27 8.70 30.64 2.06
N TYR A 28 9.33 30.64 3.21
CA TYR A 28 10.19 31.72 3.69
C TYR A 28 11.62 31.22 3.85
N ARG A 29 12.57 32.01 3.38
CA ARG A 29 14.01 31.77 3.55
C ARG A 29 14.66 32.90 4.31
N ASP A 30 15.46 32.54 5.30
CA ASP A 30 16.35 33.47 6.02
C ASP A 30 17.71 32.79 6.20
N SER A 31 18.73 33.34 5.54
CA SER A 31 20.09 32.75 5.57
C SER A 31 20.75 32.83 6.96
N ASN A 32 20.25 33.68 7.84
CA ASN A 32 20.77 33.89 9.18
C ASN A 32 20.06 33.04 10.25
N LYS A 33 19.03 32.28 9.84
CA LYS A 33 18.24 31.44 10.76
C LYS A 33 18.24 30.00 10.32
N ASP A 34 18.41 29.12 11.27
CA ASP A 34 18.13 27.69 11.07
C ASP A 34 16.71 27.40 11.58
N PHE A 35 15.83 26.98 10.66
CA PHE A 35 14.47 26.55 10.97
C PHE A 35 14.36 25.04 11.15
N GLY A 36 15.48 24.32 11.09
CA GLY A 36 15.51 22.88 11.04
C GLY A 36 15.13 22.32 9.66
N ALA A 37 15.03 21.01 9.57
CA ALA A 37 14.58 20.34 8.35
C ALA A 37 13.10 20.61 8.11
N ILE A 38 12.73 20.93 6.86
CA ILE A 38 11.35 20.84 6.43
C ILE A 38 11.00 19.36 6.40
N GLU A 39 10.35 18.89 7.46
CA GLU A 39 9.85 17.52 7.51
C GLU A 39 8.67 17.34 6.56
N ILE A 40 8.18 16.09 6.45
CA ILE A 40 6.96 15.83 5.72
C ILE A 40 5.81 16.53 6.41
N PHE A 41 5.05 17.21 5.60
CA PHE A 41 4.01 18.13 6.00
C PHE A 41 2.77 17.88 5.11
N THR A 42 1.60 17.98 5.69
CA THR A 42 0.32 17.89 4.97
C THR A 42 -0.45 19.20 5.09
N ALA A 43 -1.46 19.39 4.25
CA ALA A 43 -2.38 20.53 4.37
C ALA A 43 -3.25 20.48 5.64
N PHE A 44 -3.19 19.39 6.41
CA PHE A 44 -4.09 19.11 7.52
C PHE A 44 -3.31 19.08 8.84
N GLU A 45 -3.45 20.11 9.66
CA GLU A 45 -2.71 20.20 10.92
C GLU A 45 -2.95 19.02 11.87
N PRO A 46 -4.19 18.46 12.03
CA PRO A 46 -4.37 17.28 12.86
C PRO A 46 -3.54 16.08 12.40
N LEU A 47 -3.35 15.93 11.08
CA LEU A 47 -2.56 14.83 10.53
C LEU A 47 -1.06 15.03 10.75
N ASN A 48 -0.59 16.29 10.76
CA ASN A 48 0.79 16.64 11.07
C ASN A 48 1.11 16.34 12.54
N THR A 49 0.17 16.60 13.46
CA THR A 49 0.35 16.29 14.88
C THR A 49 0.31 14.77 15.14
N VAL A 50 -0.60 14.05 14.48
CA VAL A 50 -0.63 12.56 14.51
C VAL A 50 0.71 11.98 14.05
N LEU A 51 1.29 12.49 12.95
CA LEU A 51 2.60 12.05 12.47
C LEU A 51 3.70 12.25 13.50
N LYS A 52 3.72 13.42 14.17
CA LYS A 52 4.70 13.70 15.24
C LYS A 52 4.56 12.70 16.39
N LYS A 53 3.33 12.41 16.85
CA LYS A 53 3.04 11.42 17.91
C LYS A 53 3.53 10.02 17.53
N ILE A 54 3.26 9.58 16.29
CA ILE A 54 3.71 8.29 15.78
C ILE A 54 5.24 8.21 15.78
N LYS A 55 5.93 9.20 15.21
CA LYS A 55 7.41 9.24 15.14
C LYS A 55 8.07 9.31 16.52
N ALA A 56 7.43 9.96 17.49
CA ALA A 56 7.93 10.05 18.86
C ALA A 56 7.76 8.75 19.66
N LYS A 57 6.96 7.79 19.17
CA LYS A 57 6.74 6.51 19.86
C LYS A 57 8.02 5.67 19.82
N LYS A 58 8.54 5.32 21.00
CA LYS A 58 9.72 4.46 21.11
C LYS A 58 9.47 3.12 20.41
N GLY A 59 10.42 2.71 19.57
CA GLY A 59 10.32 1.45 18.83
C GLY A 59 9.40 1.54 17.58
N PHE A 60 9.11 2.74 17.08
CA PHE A 60 8.42 2.90 15.81
C PHE A 60 9.15 2.15 14.69
N LEU A 61 8.45 1.25 14.04
CA LEU A 61 8.84 0.59 12.81
C LEU A 61 7.77 0.86 11.75
N PRO A 62 8.15 1.14 10.52
CA PRO A 62 7.17 1.42 9.46
C PRO A 62 6.66 0.13 8.82
N LEU A 63 5.39 0.12 8.43
CA LEU A 63 4.80 -1.01 7.69
C LEU A 63 5.49 -1.25 6.32
N SER A 64 6.17 -0.22 5.79
CA SER A 64 6.99 -0.36 4.58
C SER A 64 8.08 -1.42 4.68
N ASP A 65 8.55 -1.77 5.86
CA ASP A 65 9.63 -2.73 6.06
C ASP A 65 9.23 -4.17 5.70
N ILE A 66 7.93 -4.45 5.73
CA ILE A 66 7.37 -5.75 5.30
C ILE A 66 6.53 -5.63 4.01
N ALA A 67 6.64 -4.51 3.31
CA ALA A 67 5.96 -4.29 2.04
C ALA A 67 6.88 -4.66 0.86
N VAL A 68 6.37 -5.49 -0.04
CA VAL A 68 7.07 -5.98 -1.23
C VAL A 68 6.49 -5.28 -2.47
N THR A 69 7.36 -4.79 -3.32
CA THR A 69 6.97 -4.05 -4.54
C THR A 69 6.16 -4.92 -5.50
N SER A 70 5.31 -4.28 -6.27
CA SER A 70 4.52 -4.93 -7.34
C SER A 70 5.38 -5.55 -8.45
N PHE A 71 6.66 -5.19 -8.54
CA PHE A 71 7.62 -5.74 -9.50
C PHE A 71 8.51 -6.85 -8.92
N ALA A 72 8.19 -7.40 -7.76
CA ALA A 72 9.06 -8.39 -7.12
C ALA A 72 8.99 -9.79 -7.77
N TYR A 73 7.82 -10.14 -8.31
CA TYR A 73 7.63 -11.45 -8.94
C TYR A 73 7.98 -11.37 -10.42
N HIS A 74 8.85 -12.29 -10.85
CA HIS A 74 9.37 -12.37 -12.21
C HIS A 74 9.34 -13.79 -12.73
N PHE A 75 9.28 -13.94 -14.05
CA PHE A 75 9.58 -15.20 -14.72
C PHE A 75 11.05 -15.56 -14.54
N THR A 76 11.35 -16.86 -14.61
CA THR A 76 12.71 -17.41 -14.51
C THR A 76 13.27 -17.77 -15.89
N ASP A 77 14.58 -18.06 -15.94
CA ASP A 77 15.20 -18.62 -17.15
C ASP A 77 14.62 -19.99 -17.50
N VAL A 78 14.18 -20.77 -16.51
CA VAL A 78 13.51 -22.07 -16.75
C VAL A 78 12.27 -21.87 -17.61
N MET A 79 11.43 -20.90 -17.26
CA MET A 79 10.25 -20.57 -18.07
C MET A 79 10.63 -20.22 -19.51
N HIS A 80 11.63 -19.37 -19.69
CA HIS A 80 12.06 -18.92 -21.04
C HIS A 80 12.78 -20.00 -21.85
N ASN A 81 13.38 -20.99 -21.20
CA ASN A 81 14.00 -22.12 -21.88
C ASN A 81 12.93 -23.13 -22.38
N GLU A 82 11.86 -23.35 -21.59
CA GLU A 82 10.74 -24.19 -22.00
C GLU A 82 9.78 -23.48 -22.97
N HIS A 83 9.71 -22.14 -22.91
CA HIS A 83 8.84 -21.27 -23.71
C HIS A 83 9.63 -20.13 -24.36
N PRO A 84 10.55 -20.42 -25.30
CA PRO A 84 11.41 -19.38 -25.91
C PRO A 84 10.63 -18.32 -26.69
N GLU A 85 9.45 -18.64 -27.20
CA GLU A 85 8.55 -17.73 -27.89
C GLU A 85 8.03 -16.62 -26.97
N ALA A 86 7.97 -16.85 -25.64
CA ALA A 86 7.47 -15.88 -24.68
C ALA A 86 8.24 -14.55 -24.72
N LYS A 87 9.57 -14.60 -24.99
CA LYS A 87 10.38 -13.36 -25.11
C LYS A 87 9.91 -12.44 -26.25
N GLY A 88 9.44 -13.04 -27.33
CA GLY A 88 8.92 -12.29 -28.48
C GLY A 88 7.51 -11.72 -28.28
N LEU A 89 6.76 -12.30 -27.35
CA LEU A 89 5.40 -11.85 -27.00
C LEU A 89 5.39 -10.75 -25.94
N MET A 90 6.51 -10.55 -25.23
CA MET A 90 6.64 -9.55 -24.17
C MET A 90 7.25 -8.24 -24.71
N SER A 91 6.97 -7.13 -24.05
CA SER A 91 7.55 -5.83 -24.42
C SER A 91 9.08 -5.84 -24.28
N LYS A 92 9.78 -5.14 -25.16
CA LYS A 92 11.25 -5.03 -25.14
C LYS A 92 11.74 -4.56 -23.74
N GLY A 93 12.69 -5.30 -23.18
CA GLY A 93 13.24 -5.04 -21.85
C GLY A 93 12.38 -5.53 -20.67
N HIS A 94 11.23 -6.18 -20.92
CA HIS A 94 10.29 -6.64 -19.93
C HIS A 94 9.96 -8.13 -20.03
N ALA A 95 10.86 -8.91 -20.63
CA ALA A 95 10.62 -10.34 -20.88
C ALA A 95 10.38 -11.16 -19.61
N TYR A 96 10.94 -10.73 -18.49
CA TYR A 96 10.82 -11.44 -17.21
C TYR A 96 9.69 -10.90 -16.30
N ASP A 97 9.06 -9.79 -16.65
CA ASP A 97 8.06 -9.17 -15.79
C ASP A 97 6.71 -9.91 -15.84
N LEU A 98 6.11 -10.15 -14.69
CA LEU A 98 4.71 -10.57 -14.61
C LEU A 98 3.80 -9.37 -14.87
N LYS A 99 3.74 -8.95 -16.14
CA LYS A 99 2.93 -7.80 -16.57
C LYS A 99 1.44 -7.98 -16.27
N SER A 100 0.72 -6.87 -16.17
CA SER A 100 -0.74 -6.88 -15.93
C SER A 100 -1.53 -7.67 -17.00
N ASN A 101 -1.02 -7.75 -18.24
CA ASN A 101 -1.64 -8.45 -19.36
C ASN A 101 -1.07 -9.86 -19.60
N CYS A 102 -0.16 -10.37 -18.75
CA CYS A 102 0.53 -11.64 -19.00
C CYS A 102 -0.43 -12.85 -19.13
N PHE A 103 -1.54 -12.84 -18.43
CA PHE A 103 -2.55 -13.91 -18.54
C PHE A 103 -3.19 -14.00 -19.93
N LYS A 104 -3.25 -12.90 -20.67
CA LYS A 104 -3.72 -12.85 -22.05
C LYS A 104 -2.58 -13.14 -23.02
N THR A 105 -1.44 -12.48 -22.82
CA THR A 105 -0.28 -12.55 -23.73
C THR A 105 0.39 -13.93 -23.70
N LEU A 106 0.45 -14.56 -22.53
CA LEU A 106 1.08 -15.86 -22.28
C LEU A 106 0.04 -16.90 -21.80
N SER A 107 -1.18 -16.87 -22.36
CA SER A 107 -2.30 -17.70 -21.91
C SER A 107 -2.01 -19.21 -21.95
N HIS A 108 -1.11 -19.65 -22.82
CA HIS A 108 -0.69 -21.06 -22.95
C HIS A 108 0.23 -21.55 -21.82
N ILE A 109 0.81 -20.63 -21.02
CA ILE A 109 1.69 -20.95 -19.88
C ILE A 109 0.88 -21.02 -18.56
N PHE A 110 -0.26 -20.32 -18.50
CA PHE A 110 -1.11 -20.27 -17.31
C PHE A 110 -2.30 -21.20 -17.43
N THR A 111 -2.73 -21.79 -16.31
CA THR A 111 -3.93 -22.60 -16.21
C THR A 111 -4.95 -21.96 -15.28
N VAL A 112 -6.24 -22.26 -15.48
CA VAL A 112 -7.32 -21.80 -14.62
C VAL A 112 -7.36 -22.60 -13.33
N GLU A 113 -7.05 -23.89 -13.41
CA GLU A 113 -7.02 -24.81 -12.30
C GLU A 113 -5.60 -25.28 -12.02
N LYS A 114 -5.33 -25.59 -10.76
CA LYS A 114 -4.06 -26.16 -10.31
C LYS A 114 -3.88 -27.53 -10.97
N GLN A 115 -2.75 -27.75 -11.62
CA GLN A 115 -2.44 -29.02 -12.30
C GLN A 115 -1.57 -29.93 -11.44
N ASN A 116 -0.70 -29.35 -10.60
CA ASN A 116 0.20 -30.05 -9.71
C ASN A 116 0.20 -29.40 -8.32
N ASP A 117 0.49 -30.17 -7.28
CA ASP A 117 0.54 -29.67 -5.90
C ASP A 117 1.55 -28.55 -5.67
N ASN A 118 2.58 -28.48 -6.50
CA ASN A 118 3.62 -27.46 -6.43
C ASN A 118 3.37 -26.24 -7.34
N ASP A 119 2.25 -26.20 -8.08
CA ASP A 119 1.99 -25.04 -8.93
C ASP A 119 1.85 -23.76 -8.11
N ALA A 120 2.50 -22.70 -8.58
CA ALA A 120 2.36 -21.35 -8.04
C ALA A 120 1.01 -20.76 -8.43
N CYS A 121 0.35 -20.08 -7.48
CA CYS A 121 -0.86 -19.32 -7.72
C CYS A 121 -0.49 -17.85 -7.97
N ILE A 122 -0.94 -17.25 -9.05
CA ILE A 122 -0.67 -15.86 -9.41
C ILE A 122 -1.96 -15.04 -9.42
N LEU A 123 -2.03 -14.03 -8.54
CA LEU A 123 -3.09 -13.03 -8.54
C LEU A 123 -2.83 -12.01 -9.66
N GLY A 124 -3.78 -11.84 -10.53
CA GLY A 124 -3.72 -10.85 -11.59
C GLY A 124 -5.08 -10.24 -11.89
N ARG A 125 -5.20 -9.66 -13.07
CA ARG A 125 -6.45 -9.09 -13.59
C ARG A 125 -6.67 -9.56 -15.02
N ASP A 126 -7.95 -9.75 -15.36
CA ASP A 126 -8.44 -9.82 -16.73
C ASP A 126 -9.68 -8.93 -16.89
N ASP A 127 -10.39 -9.07 -17.99
CA ASP A 127 -11.59 -8.27 -18.29
C ASP A 127 -12.73 -8.46 -17.28
N SER A 128 -12.74 -9.60 -16.54
CA SER A 128 -13.72 -9.88 -15.49
C SER A 128 -13.35 -9.29 -14.11
N GLY A 129 -12.12 -8.80 -13.96
CA GLY A 129 -11.62 -8.23 -12.71
C GLY A 129 -10.40 -8.94 -12.15
N ARG A 130 -10.39 -9.21 -10.83
CA ARG A 130 -9.31 -9.94 -10.16
C ARG A 130 -9.50 -11.43 -10.36
N VAL A 131 -8.46 -12.11 -10.85
CA VAL A 131 -8.47 -13.54 -11.11
C VAL A 131 -7.21 -14.21 -10.59
N LEU A 132 -7.30 -15.51 -10.35
CA LEU A 132 -6.19 -16.38 -10.04
C LEU A 132 -5.87 -17.26 -11.25
N ARG A 133 -4.58 -17.44 -11.49
CA ARG A 133 -4.09 -18.41 -12.49
C ARG A 133 -2.95 -19.19 -11.86
N TYR A 134 -2.73 -20.39 -12.37
CA TYR A 134 -1.70 -21.29 -11.90
C TYR A 134 -0.62 -21.46 -12.96
N ILE A 135 0.61 -21.66 -12.49
CA ILE A 135 1.81 -21.82 -13.32
C ILE A 135 2.80 -22.70 -12.58
N LYS A 136 3.66 -23.42 -13.29
CA LYS A 136 4.74 -24.19 -12.66
C LYS A 136 5.54 -23.31 -11.69
N ARG A 137 5.77 -23.81 -10.48
CA ARG A 137 6.50 -23.05 -9.44
C ARG A 137 7.89 -22.57 -9.89
N GLU A 138 8.59 -23.38 -10.64
CA GLU A 138 9.93 -23.11 -11.15
C GLU A 138 9.98 -21.97 -12.18
N TYR A 139 8.84 -21.57 -12.73
CA TYR A 139 8.72 -20.44 -13.66
C TYR A 139 8.71 -19.07 -12.95
N ILE A 140 8.56 -19.08 -11.62
CA ILE A 140 8.49 -17.86 -10.80
C ILE A 140 9.71 -17.80 -9.87
N ASN A 141 10.35 -16.62 -9.80
CA ASN A 141 11.50 -16.38 -8.93
C ASN A 141 11.15 -16.52 -7.44
N ASN A 142 12.18 -16.65 -6.61
CA ASN A 142 12.03 -16.65 -5.17
C ASN A 142 11.95 -15.20 -4.64
N VAL A 143 10.82 -14.89 -4.00
CA VAL A 143 10.58 -13.63 -3.29
C VAL A 143 10.43 -13.96 -1.81
N THR A 144 10.95 -13.10 -0.93
CA THR A 144 11.04 -13.37 0.53
C THR A 144 9.72 -13.78 1.17
N ASN A 145 8.59 -13.27 0.65
CA ASN A 145 7.26 -13.60 1.16
C ASN A 145 6.47 -14.56 0.26
N PHE A 146 7.10 -15.22 -0.74
CA PHE A 146 6.38 -16.11 -1.65
C PHE A 146 5.71 -17.26 -0.90
N ASP A 147 6.45 -17.93 -0.01
CA ASP A 147 5.98 -19.08 0.79
C ASP A 147 5.44 -18.68 2.17
N LYS A 148 4.90 -17.46 2.26
CA LYS A 148 4.38 -16.87 3.50
C LYS A 148 2.95 -16.35 3.32
N TYR A 149 2.23 -16.19 4.43
CA TYR A 149 0.96 -15.47 4.43
C TYR A 149 1.21 -13.96 4.31
N LYS A 150 0.38 -13.28 3.55
CA LYS A 150 0.50 -11.87 3.22
C LYS A 150 -0.82 -11.26 2.78
N VAL A 151 -0.82 -9.98 2.51
CA VAL A 151 -1.99 -9.27 1.98
C VAL A 151 -1.59 -8.58 0.68
N PHE A 152 -2.36 -8.78 -0.38
CA PHE A 152 -2.20 -8.08 -1.65
C PHE A 152 -3.12 -6.85 -1.72
N LEU A 153 -2.59 -5.77 -2.28
CA LEU A 153 -3.31 -4.53 -2.56
C LEU A 153 -3.06 -4.10 -4.00
N SER A 154 -4.05 -3.51 -4.65
CA SER A 154 -3.84 -2.94 -5.98
C SER A 154 -2.76 -1.85 -5.92
N LYS A 155 -1.80 -1.90 -6.85
CA LYS A 155 -0.73 -0.89 -7.00
C LYS A 155 -1.29 0.51 -7.26
N ALA A 156 -2.38 0.58 -8.01
CA ALA A 156 -3.07 1.83 -8.32
C ALA A 156 -4.57 1.69 -8.05
N ASP A 157 -5.13 2.67 -7.36
CA ASP A 157 -6.55 2.74 -7.03
C ASP A 157 -7.00 4.21 -6.94
N GLY A 158 -7.34 4.77 -8.09
CA GLY A 158 -7.83 6.15 -8.19
C GLY A 158 -9.21 6.32 -7.54
N ALA A 159 -10.06 5.29 -7.58
CA ALA A 159 -11.41 5.34 -7.01
C ALA A 159 -11.41 5.42 -5.47
N SER A 160 -10.30 5.06 -4.81
CA SER A 160 -10.17 5.18 -3.35
C SER A 160 -9.93 6.61 -2.86
N GLY A 161 -9.54 7.52 -3.76
CA GLY A 161 -9.28 8.93 -3.44
C GLY A 161 -7.99 9.16 -2.64
N THR A 162 -7.83 10.41 -2.21
CA THR A 162 -6.78 10.90 -1.31
C THR A 162 -7.42 11.65 -0.15
N ILE A 163 -6.68 11.97 0.92
CA ILE A 163 -7.25 12.76 2.01
C ILE A 163 -7.72 14.11 1.48
N GLY A 164 -8.98 14.43 1.75
CA GLY A 164 -9.62 15.66 1.27
C GLY A 164 -10.29 15.56 -0.11
N ASN A 165 -10.10 14.45 -0.85
CA ASN A 165 -10.74 14.29 -2.17
C ASN A 165 -10.98 12.81 -2.52
N PRO A 166 -12.23 12.30 -2.44
CA PRO A 166 -13.41 12.96 -1.84
C PRO A 166 -13.32 13.01 -0.29
N VAL A 167 -14.28 13.67 0.35
CA VAL A 167 -14.45 13.64 1.80
C VAL A 167 -15.79 12.97 2.12
N PRO A 168 -15.78 11.84 2.87
CA PRO A 168 -14.63 11.04 3.30
C PRO A 168 -14.06 10.17 2.15
N ALA A 169 -12.73 9.95 2.16
CA ALA A 169 -12.05 9.11 1.19
C ALA A 169 -11.78 7.69 1.72
N ARG A 170 -11.72 6.71 0.81
CA ARG A 170 -11.34 5.33 1.20
C ARG A 170 -9.84 5.15 1.38
N ILE A 171 -9.02 5.92 0.67
CA ILE A 171 -7.55 5.91 0.60
C ILE A 171 -6.98 4.63 -0.02
N VAL A 172 -7.54 3.46 0.31
CA VAL A 172 -7.12 2.16 -0.19
C VAL A 172 -8.33 1.33 -0.60
N GLY A 173 -8.18 0.51 -1.63
CA GLY A 173 -9.20 -0.44 -2.07
C GLY A 173 -9.23 -1.72 -1.26
N SER A 174 -10.03 -2.67 -1.71
CA SER A 174 -10.13 -3.98 -1.08
C SER A 174 -8.82 -4.75 -1.22
N SER A 175 -8.41 -5.40 -0.14
CA SER A 175 -7.28 -6.32 -0.09
C SER A 175 -7.67 -7.74 -0.53
N VAL A 176 -6.65 -8.56 -0.80
CA VAL A 176 -6.79 -10.00 -1.04
C VAL A 176 -5.80 -10.72 -0.13
N LEU A 177 -6.26 -11.71 0.62
CA LEU A 177 -5.38 -12.59 1.39
C LEU A 177 -4.50 -13.41 0.45
N GLY A 178 -3.22 -13.46 0.73
CA GLY A 178 -2.24 -14.27 0.03
C GLY A 178 -1.76 -15.42 0.90
N TYR A 179 -1.71 -16.59 0.31
CA TYR A 179 -1.30 -17.84 0.93
C TYR A 179 0.13 -18.20 0.51
N PRO A 180 0.79 -19.18 1.17
CA PRO A 180 2.03 -19.76 0.66
C PRO A 180 1.91 -20.19 -0.80
N GLN A 181 2.99 -20.08 -1.56
CA GLN A 181 3.06 -20.33 -3.01
C GLN A 181 2.18 -19.40 -3.86
N MET A 182 1.87 -18.20 -3.34
CA MET A 182 1.09 -17.22 -4.07
C MET A 182 1.90 -15.97 -4.36
N GLY A 183 1.96 -15.58 -5.63
CA GLY A 183 2.52 -14.33 -6.14
C GLY A 183 1.47 -13.46 -6.80
N SER A 184 1.92 -12.39 -7.46
CA SER A 184 1.01 -11.51 -8.21
C SER A 184 1.67 -10.92 -9.45
N THR A 185 0.85 -10.48 -10.39
CA THR A 185 1.30 -9.59 -11.47
C THR A 185 1.66 -8.21 -10.93
N GLU A 186 2.30 -7.37 -11.75
CA GLU A 186 2.65 -5.98 -11.40
C GLU A 186 1.47 -5.09 -11.01
N SER A 187 0.23 -5.59 -11.13
CA SER A 187 -0.97 -4.88 -10.71
C SER A 187 -1.14 -4.80 -9.19
N PHE A 188 -0.39 -5.60 -8.43
CA PHE A 188 -0.51 -5.69 -6.98
C PHE A 188 0.86 -5.59 -6.29
N LEU A 189 0.88 -4.93 -5.14
CA LEU A 189 1.95 -5.07 -4.16
C LEU A 189 1.49 -6.03 -3.06
N SER A 190 2.43 -6.59 -2.31
CA SER A 190 2.11 -7.43 -1.15
C SER A 190 2.72 -6.88 0.13
N ILE A 191 2.02 -7.04 1.25
CA ILE A 191 2.49 -6.65 2.58
C ILE A 191 2.39 -7.87 3.49
N GLY A 192 3.44 -8.13 4.24
CA GLY A 192 3.52 -9.23 5.18
C GLY A 192 4.49 -10.32 4.75
N ASN A 193 5.01 -10.99 5.76
CA ASN A 193 5.91 -12.15 5.66
C ASN A 193 5.61 -13.07 6.84
N PHE A 194 4.31 -13.46 6.97
CA PHE A 194 3.78 -14.09 8.16
C PHE A 194 3.87 -15.61 8.10
N SER A 195 3.98 -16.21 9.28
CA SER A 195 3.99 -17.66 9.42
C SER A 195 2.58 -18.24 9.57
N THR A 196 1.61 -17.43 9.95
CA THR A 196 0.22 -17.85 10.17
C THR A 196 -0.77 -17.03 9.36
N LEU A 197 -1.89 -17.65 9.02
CA LEU A 197 -3.01 -16.98 8.36
C LEU A 197 -3.60 -15.87 9.24
N VAL A 198 -3.69 -16.10 10.54
CA VAL A 198 -4.27 -15.15 11.51
C VAL A 198 -3.52 -13.82 11.50
N GLU A 199 -2.18 -13.83 11.40
CA GLU A 199 -1.40 -12.59 11.29
C GLU A 199 -1.76 -11.80 10.02
N ALA A 200 -1.96 -12.48 8.88
CA ALA A 200 -2.37 -11.83 7.64
C ALA A 200 -3.82 -11.30 7.70
N GLU A 201 -4.71 -12.02 8.37
CA GLU A 201 -6.08 -11.56 8.63
C GLU A 201 -6.09 -10.32 9.54
N ASN A 202 -5.26 -10.29 10.59
CA ASN A 202 -5.10 -9.14 11.47
C ASN A 202 -4.52 -7.93 10.72
N LEU A 203 -3.51 -8.13 9.85
CA LEU A 203 -3.04 -7.09 8.95
C LEU A 203 -4.18 -6.58 8.03
N THR A 204 -5.03 -7.47 7.52
CA THR A 204 -6.19 -7.08 6.70
C THR A 204 -7.13 -6.16 7.47
N LYS A 205 -7.43 -6.48 8.74
CA LYS A 205 -8.23 -5.60 9.61
C LYS A 205 -7.52 -4.26 9.84
N TYR A 206 -6.22 -4.29 10.13
CA TYR A 206 -5.41 -3.08 10.34
C TYR A 206 -5.45 -2.14 9.14
N ILE A 207 -5.24 -2.67 7.91
CA ILE A 207 -5.31 -1.87 6.67
C ILE A 207 -6.68 -1.22 6.48
N LYS A 208 -7.75 -1.84 6.97
CA LYS A 208 -9.11 -1.28 6.93
C LYS A 208 -9.35 -0.18 7.97
N THR A 209 -8.54 -0.06 9.02
CA THR A 209 -8.72 0.98 10.04
C THR A 209 -8.59 2.38 9.45
N ARG A 210 -9.34 3.32 9.99
CA ARG A 210 -9.23 4.74 9.62
C ARG A 210 -7.84 5.29 9.98
N PHE A 211 -7.29 4.86 11.11
CA PHE A 211 -5.95 5.22 11.57
C PHE A 211 -4.85 4.86 10.55
N ALA A 212 -4.81 3.59 10.12
CA ALA A 212 -3.81 3.14 9.13
C ALA A 212 -3.96 3.87 7.79
N ARG A 213 -5.19 4.12 7.35
CA ARG A 213 -5.46 4.81 6.09
C ARG A 213 -5.20 6.31 6.17
N ALA A 214 -5.46 6.94 7.30
CA ALA A 214 -5.07 8.34 7.54
C ALA A 214 -3.55 8.50 7.46
N THR A 215 -2.81 7.64 8.12
CA THR A 215 -1.34 7.66 8.12
C THR A 215 -0.74 7.28 6.75
N LEU A 216 -1.35 6.36 6.01
CA LEU A 216 -1.00 6.09 4.61
C LEU A 216 -1.24 7.33 3.74
N GLY A 217 -2.35 8.02 3.94
CA GLY A 217 -2.74 9.21 3.19
C GLY A 217 -1.76 10.37 3.30
N ILE A 218 -0.90 10.40 4.32
CA ILE A 218 0.18 11.40 4.44
C ILE A 218 1.08 11.37 3.19
N LEU A 219 1.39 10.18 2.66
CA LEU A 219 2.26 10.03 1.48
C LEU A 219 1.50 9.63 0.21
N LYS A 220 0.29 9.09 0.33
CA LYS A 220 -0.54 8.72 -0.82
C LYS A 220 -1.33 9.95 -1.30
N VAL A 221 -0.69 10.78 -2.10
CA VAL A 221 -1.29 11.99 -2.72
C VAL A 221 -1.72 11.78 -4.18
N THR A 222 -1.54 10.56 -4.71
CA THR A 222 -1.95 10.12 -6.05
C THR A 222 -2.66 8.77 -5.97
N GLN A 223 -3.02 8.18 -7.11
CA GLN A 223 -3.61 6.85 -7.16
C GLN A 223 -2.65 5.72 -6.77
N ASP A 224 -1.33 5.94 -6.85
CA ASP A 224 -0.33 4.88 -6.68
C ASP A 224 -0.08 4.57 -5.21
N ILE A 225 0.01 3.27 -4.91
CA ILE A 225 0.35 2.71 -3.62
C ILE A 225 1.63 1.89 -3.79
N THR A 226 2.78 2.49 -3.47
CA THR A 226 4.08 1.81 -3.48
C THR A 226 4.53 1.50 -2.05
N PRO A 227 5.50 0.60 -1.82
CA PRO A 227 6.01 0.33 -0.45
C PRO A 227 6.41 1.59 0.31
N SER A 228 7.03 2.58 -0.35
CA SER A 228 7.45 3.84 0.28
C SER A 228 6.30 4.68 0.85
N LYS A 229 5.07 4.49 0.35
CA LYS A 229 3.88 5.20 0.88
C LYS A 229 3.49 4.72 2.29
N TRP A 230 3.88 3.51 2.67
CA TRP A 230 3.62 2.91 3.99
C TRP A 230 4.64 3.33 5.06
N LYS A 231 5.57 4.23 4.74
CA LYS A 231 6.66 4.67 5.64
C LYS A 231 6.15 5.26 6.96
N PHE A 232 4.95 5.85 6.99
CA PHE A 232 4.39 6.45 8.20
C PHE A 232 3.22 5.67 8.79
N VAL A 233 2.86 4.55 8.19
CA VAL A 233 1.93 3.60 8.78
C VAL A 233 2.73 2.74 9.77
N PRO A 234 2.42 2.80 11.08
CA PRO A 234 3.17 2.03 12.06
C PRO A 234 2.97 0.52 11.88
N LEU A 235 4.04 -0.24 11.87
CA LEU A 235 3.97 -1.69 11.97
C LEU A 235 3.44 -2.07 13.35
N GLN A 236 2.45 -2.96 13.40
CA GLN A 236 1.89 -3.51 14.62
C GLN A 236 2.37 -4.93 14.83
N ASP A 237 2.26 -5.43 16.06
CA ASP A 237 2.29 -6.87 16.32
C ASP A 237 0.93 -7.46 15.92
N PHE A 238 0.95 -8.39 14.95
CA PHE A 238 -0.23 -9.08 14.47
C PHE A 238 -0.43 -10.47 15.10
N THR A 239 0.45 -10.86 16.01
CA THR A 239 0.37 -12.13 16.73
C THR A 239 -0.71 -12.09 17.84
N PRO A 240 -1.08 -13.24 18.42
CA PRO A 240 -1.98 -13.28 19.57
C PRO A 240 -1.46 -12.56 20.83
N ASN A 241 -0.15 -12.24 20.88
CA ASN A 241 0.46 -11.51 22.01
C ASN A 241 0.41 -9.98 21.85
N SER A 242 -0.25 -9.49 20.81
CA SER A 242 -0.36 -8.06 20.51
C SER A 242 -1.06 -7.28 21.64
N ASP A 243 -0.65 -6.03 21.83
CA ASP A 243 -1.36 -5.05 22.66
C ASP A 243 -2.67 -4.53 22.02
N ILE A 244 -2.94 -4.95 20.79
CA ILE A 244 -4.21 -4.72 20.08
C ILE A 244 -5.02 -6.01 20.06
N ASP A 245 -6.26 -5.94 20.53
CA ASP A 245 -7.21 -7.06 20.43
C ASP A 245 -7.79 -7.14 19.01
N TRP A 246 -7.16 -7.96 18.17
CA TRP A 246 -7.56 -8.18 16.78
C TRP A 246 -8.88 -8.95 16.62
N SER A 247 -9.48 -9.49 17.69
CA SER A 247 -10.78 -10.13 17.61
C SER A 247 -11.93 -9.14 17.42
N LYS A 248 -11.67 -7.88 17.73
CA LYS A 248 -12.62 -6.78 17.69
C LYS A 248 -12.97 -6.33 16.27
N SER A 249 -14.03 -5.55 16.15
CA SER A 249 -14.42 -4.86 14.91
C SER A 249 -13.36 -3.85 14.49
N VAL A 250 -13.35 -3.48 13.21
CA VAL A 250 -12.39 -2.49 12.67
C VAL A 250 -12.49 -1.16 13.42
N HIS A 251 -13.69 -0.72 13.77
CA HIS A 251 -13.89 0.50 14.56
C HIS A 251 -13.33 0.38 15.98
N GLU A 252 -13.56 -0.73 16.66
CA GLU A 252 -12.99 -0.94 18.01
C GLU A 252 -11.46 -1.03 17.98
N ILE A 253 -10.87 -1.54 16.88
CA ILE A 253 -9.43 -1.53 16.64
C ILE A 253 -8.95 -0.09 16.44
N ASP A 254 -9.68 0.77 15.69
CA ASP A 254 -9.37 2.19 15.58
C ASP A 254 -9.30 2.87 16.96
N LEU A 255 -10.27 2.62 17.83
CA LEU A 255 -10.28 3.18 19.20
C LEU A 255 -9.08 2.72 20.04
N GLN A 256 -8.61 1.48 19.86
CA GLN A 256 -7.40 0.98 20.52
C GLN A 256 -6.15 1.70 19.97
N LEU A 257 -6.06 1.89 18.65
CA LEU A 257 -4.97 2.59 18.00
C LEU A 257 -4.91 4.07 18.39
N TYR A 258 -6.06 4.77 18.45
CA TYR A 258 -6.12 6.17 18.91
C TYR A 258 -5.56 6.30 20.33
N ARG A 259 -5.95 5.41 21.24
CA ARG A 259 -5.42 5.38 22.62
C ARG A 259 -3.93 5.05 22.64
N LYS A 260 -3.49 4.05 21.87
CA LYS A 260 -2.10 3.62 21.80
C LYS A 260 -1.17 4.75 21.36
N TYR A 261 -1.60 5.59 20.41
CA TYR A 261 -0.83 6.71 19.88
C TYR A 261 -1.16 8.04 20.54
N GLY A 262 -2.07 8.08 21.53
CA GLY A 262 -2.41 9.26 22.32
C GLY A 262 -3.04 10.36 21.48
N LEU A 263 -3.94 10.00 20.56
CA LEU A 263 -4.67 10.97 19.75
C LEU A 263 -5.66 11.76 20.62
N ASP A 264 -5.74 13.07 20.36
CA ASP A 264 -6.75 13.92 20.98
C ASP A 264 -8.07 13.95 20.18
N GLU A 265 -9.08 14.60 20.73
CA GLU A 265 -10.42 14.67 20.13
C GLU A 265 -10.42 15.27 18.73
N LYS A 266 -9.61 16.32 18.49
CA LYS A 266 -9.53 16.99 17.18
C LYS A 266 -8.90 16.10 16.10
N GLU A 267 -7.88 15.33 16.48
CA GLU A 267 -7.21 14.38 15.60
C GLU A 267 -8.14 13.21 15.26
N ILE A 268 -8.89 12.71 16.24
CA ILE A 268 -9.89 11.63 16.05
C ILE A 268 -11.02 12.14 15.15
N GLU A 269 -11.61 13.29 15.46
CA GLU A 269 -12.68 13.90 14.66
C GLU A 269 -12.24 14.11 13.20
N PHE A 270 -11.02 14.60 13.00
CA PHE A 270 -10.45 14.75 11.67
C PHE A 270 -10.38 13.40 10.93
N ILE A 271 -9.81 12.38 11.56
CA ILE A 271 -9.67 11.05 10.95
C ILE A 271 -11.05 10.48 10.62
N GLU A 272 -12.00 10.54 11.55
CA GLU A 272 -13.33 9.95 11.36
C GLU A 272 -14.18 10.67 10.33
N SER A 273 -14.01 11.99 10.18
CA SER A 273 -14.72 12.78 9.18
C SER A 273 -14.10 12.68 7.77
N HIS A 274 -12.78 12.48 7.66
CA HIS A 274 -12.08 12.47 6.37
C HIS A 274 -11.82 11.07 5.80
N ILE A 275 -11.84 10.04 6.62
CA ILE A 275 -11.59 8.66 6.20
C ILE A 275 -12.88 7.84 6.30
N LYS A 276 -13.33 7.33 5.15
CA LYS A 276 -14.54 6.52 5.06
C LYS A 276 -14.39 5.22 5.86
N GLU A 277 -15.42 4.84 6.62
CA GLU A 277 -15.45 3.56 7.32
C GLU A 277 -15.36 2.37 6.35
N MET A 278 -14.64 1.33 6.77
CA MET A 278 -14.55 0.04 6.08
C MET A 278 -14.78 -1.07 7.11
N ALA A 279 -15.71 -1.97 6.81
CA ALA A 279 -15.99 -3.16 7.60
C ALA A 279 -15.03 -4.31 7.28
#